data_83906de84f2062945a84d8116097a7c3
#
_entry.id   83906de84f2062945a84d8116097a7c3
#
_cell.length_a   1.000
_cell.length_b   1.000
_cell.length_c   1.000
_cell.angle_alpha   90.00
_cell.angle_beta   90.00
_cell.angle_gamma   90.00
#
_symmetry.space_group_name_H-M   'P 1'
#
loop_
_entity.id
_entity.type
_entity.pdbx_description
1 polymer ?
#
loop_
_entity_poly.entity_id
_entity_poly.type
_entity_poly.pdbx_seq_one_letter_code
_entity_poly.pdbx_strand_id
1 'polypeptide(L)'
;MRNYAEELRSYSFLRDLVASDSAFNATNGARYCSAINDFFKCVISPSLYDNWEKEAIDIIAAVKPLASIKGILDLFFPDESDINKYVNAVQLNRFIVPIKSKVVKACDWAKHEEIKRDVNTMLPLINRTRSRIHAREEKGRLVVDFPDWGDASNGEIDVLQLCAALFKARAKLGKRNKSLLIIDEVFDYLDDANLVVAQYYLLEMMNQFKQDGKSLYVIILTHLDPRLFKSYRFKSFHTSYIDSKTTRIVNNGLTRLLVDRGRCKKEQGSIYEAVSSHYLHFSDKDIVDDDVSSYVVSKGIDARLKEPGDFRKEMESKLEDYLSGNDFNSPEVCCGVRIAVERLCYDALARDNRDAYLKIEKGTEPRLSYAEEHGVDVPEAFHLLGTIFNSCMHLTGARGENELVNRQLSNMVIRHLIGESLTSFGWSFDKRR
;
A
#
# COMPACT_ATOMS: atom_id res chain seq x y z
N MET A 1 33.08 23.20 32.05
CA MET A 1 31.67 22.79 32.21
C MET A 1 30.89 23.25 30.98
N ARG A 2 30.21 22.31 30.35
CA ARG A 2 29.37 22.63 29.18
C ARG A 2 28.08 23.32 29.60
N ASN A 3 27.69 24.33 28.86
CA ASN A 3 26.42 25.02 29.12
C ASN A 3 25.31 24.32 28.35
N TYR A 4 24.46 23.59 29.01
CA TYR A 4 23.35 22.84 28.41
C TYR A 4 22.10 23.69 28.13
N ALA A 5 22.17 25.00 28.28
CA ALA A 5 21.00 25.85 28.06
C ALA A 5 20.47 25.79 26.61
N GLU A 6 21.34 25.55 25.63
CA GLU A 6 20.95 25.36 24.23
C GLU A 6 20.39 23.98 23.96
N GLU A 7 21.01 22.96 24.51
CA GLU A 7 20.59 21.56 24.37
C GLU A 7 19.23 21.29 25.05
N LEU A 8 18.94 21.95 26.17
CA LEU A 8 17.63 21.89 26.83
C LEU A 8 16.48 22.46 25.96
N ARG A 9 16.79 23.20 24.89
CA ARG A 9 15.79 23.60 23.88
C ARG A 9 15.50 22.50 22.88
N SER A 10 16.34 21.48 22.79
CA SER A 10 16.11 20.33 21.93
C SER A 10 15.07 19.41 22.55
N TYR A 11 13.97 19.19 21.82
CA TYR A 11 12.92 18.26 22.27
C TYR A 11 13.46 16.83 22.49
N SER A 12 14.35 16.35 21.62
CA SER A 12 14.92 15.00 21.75
C SER A 12 15.70 14.82 23.04
N PHE A 13 16.51 15.79 23.41
CA PHE A 13 17.27 15.76 24.66
C PHE A 13 16.34 15.85 25.88
N LEU A 14 15.39 16.77 25.89
CA LEU A 14 14.38 16.90 26.95
C LEU A 14 13.52 15.64 27.08
N ARG A 15 13.13 15.04 25.97
CA ARG A 15 12.34 13.80 25.94
C ARG A 15 13.09 12.67 26.65
N ASP A 16 14.36 12.47 26.31
CA ASP A 16 15.15 11.38 26.85
C ASP A 16 15.49 11.59 28.32
N LEU A 17 15.72 12.85 28.72
CA LEU A 17 15.87 13.22 30.13
C LEU A 17 14.58 12.93 30.94
N VAL A 18 13.41 13.32 30.42
CA VAL A 18 12.13 13.11 31.13
C VAL A 18 11.74 11.63 31.13
N ALA A 19 12.07 10.87 30.08
CA ALA A 19 11.85 9.41 30.05
C ALA A 19 12.61 8.67 31.13
N SER A 20 13.74 9.22 31.59
CA SER A 20 14.51 8.69 32.74
C SER A 20 13.94 9.17 34.07
N ASP A 21 12.62 9.08 34.25
CA ASP A 21 11.89 9.60 35.43
C ASP A 21 12.49 9.23 36.77
N SER A 22 12.97 7.99 36.90
CA SER A 22 13.66 7.49 38.10
C SER A 22 14.99 8.20 38.41
N ALA A 23 15.66 8.75 37.38
CA ALA A 23 16.89 9.50 37.51
C ALA A 23 16.72 10.85 38.22
N PHE A 24 15.52 11.42 38.18
CA PHE A 24 15.18 12.73 38.75
C PHE A 24 14.27 12.64 39.97
N ASN A 25 14.14 11.49 40.57
CA ASN A 25 13.50 11.38 41.85
C ASN A 25 14.45 11.91 42.94
N ALA A 26 13.92 12.69 43.86
CA ALA A 26 14.71 13.29 44.93
C ALA A 26 15.49 12.24 45.70
N THR A 27 16.80 12.29 45.58
CA THR A 27 17.71 11.41 46.30
C THR A 27 18.60 12.24 47.23
N ASN A 28 18.00 12.69 48.30
CA ASN A 28 18.75 13.36 49.37
C ASN A 28 19.31 12.36 50.40
N GLY A 29 19.41 11.08 50.02
CA GLY A 29 19.94 10.04 50.90
C GLY A 29 21.44 10.24 51.19
N ALA A 30 21.86 9.95 52.43
CA ALA A 30 23.25 10.09 52.86
C ALA A 30 24.23 9.38 51.89
N ARG A 31 23.87 8.21 51.36
CA ARG A 31 24.68 7.47 50.37
C ARG A 31 24.89 8.22 49.06
N TYR A 32 23.85 8.91 48.54
CA TYR A 32 23.94 9.72 47.34
C TYR A 32 24.87 10.90 47.53
N CYS A 33 24.72 11.64 48.62
CA CYS A 33 25.58 12.77 48.95
C CYS A 33 27.03 12.34 49.19
N SER A 34 27.25 11.19 49.89
CA SER A 34 28.60 10.65 50.12
C SER A 34 29.28 10.30 48.79
N ALA A 35 28.61 9.53 47.91
CA ALA A 35 29.17 9.13 46.61
C ALA A 35 29.55 10.34 45.74
N ILE A 36 28.73 11.39 45.71
CA ILE A 36 29.06 12.62 44.99
C ILE A 36 30.26 13.33 45.61
N ASN A 37 30.32 13.43 46.94
CA ASN A 37 31.46 14.06 47.61
C ASN A 37 32.76 13.27 47.37
N ASP A 38 32.72 11.96 47.44
CA ASP A 38 33.88 11.11 47.22
C ASP A 38 34.34 11.15 45.75
N PHE A 39 33.39 11.15 44.80
CA PHE A 39 33.69 11.40 43.39
C PHE A 39 34.42 12.75 43.18
N PHE A 40 33.89 13.85 43.71
CA PHE A 40 34.54 15.15 43.58
C PHE A 40 35.89 15.22 44.33
N LYS A 41 36.12 14.50 45.42
CA LYS A 41 37.45 14.41 46.03
C LYS A 41 38.47 13.82 45.05
N CYS A 42 38.13 12.69 44.37
CA CYS A 42 39.01 12.10 43.35
C CYS A 42 39.29 13.07 42.19
N VAL A 43 38.25 13.79 41.68
CA VAL A 43 38.38 14.73 40.57
C VAL A 43 39.20 15.98 40.92
N ILE A 44 39.06 16.51 42.16
CA ILE A 44 39.71 17.74 42.62
C ILE A 44 41.14 17.48 43.07
N SER A 45 41.43 16.29 43.64
CA SER A 45 42.73 15.95 44.16
C SER A 45 43.26 14.63 43.59
N PRO A 46 43.46 14.59 42.25
CA PRO A 46 43.84 13.34 41.55
C PRO A 46 45.16 12.76 42.01
N SER A 47 46.08 13.59 42.52
CA SER A 47 47.36 13.15 43.03
C SER A 47 47.30 12.28 44.29
N LEU A 48 46.15 12.14 44.93
CA LEU A 48 45.94 11.30 46.13
C LEU A 48 45.55 9.87 45.76
N TYR A 49 45.36 9.55 44.47
CA TYR A 49 44.84 8.27 44.00
C TYR A 49 45.73 7.70 42.88
N ASP A 50 46.05 6.42 42.93
CA ASP A 50 46.90 5.78 41.91
C ASP A 50 46.23 5.72 40.54
N ASN A 51 44.90 5.55 40.49
CA ASN A 51 44.09 5.52 39.25
C ASN A 51 42.79 6.32 39.45
N TRP A 52 42.94 7.61 39.66
CA TRP A 52 41.88 8.50 40.09
C TRP A 52 40.66 8.51 39.16
N GLU A 53 40.87 8.39 37.82
CA GLU A 53 39.75 8.40 36.85
C GLU A 53 38.85 7.17 37.04
N LYS A 54 39.47 6.00 37.14
CA LYS A 54 38.76 4.74 37.33
C LYS A 54 38.05 4.72 38.69
N GLU A 55 38.74 5.12 39.75
CA GLU A 55 38.13 5.14 41.09
C GLU A 55 36.95 6.13 41.15
N ALA A 56 37.09 7.32 40.56
CA ALA A 56 36.01 8.30 40.47
C ALA A 56 34.82 7.72 39.73
N ILE A 57 35.04 7.07 38.58
CA ILE A 57 33.97 6.48 37.76
C ILE A 57 33.29 5.34 38.54
N ASP A 58 34.01 4.46 39.17
CA ASP A 58 33.44 3.32 39.92
C ASP A 58 32.56 3.81 41.09
N ILE A 59 32.96 4.86 41.78
CA ILE A 59 32.18 5.46 42.87
C ILE A 59 30.86 6.03 42.33
N ILE A 60 30.91 6.83 41.28
CA ILE A 60 29.73 7.58 40.80
C ILE A 60 28.79 6.71 39.96
N ALA A 61 29.32 5.69 39.27
CA ALA A 61 28.51 4.76 38.45
C ALA A 61 27.59 3.87 39.33
N ALA A 62 27.96 3.64 40.59
CA ALA A 62 27.10 2.95 41.54
C ALA A 62 25.81 3.75 41.86
N VAL A 63 25.77 5.05 41.52
CA VAL A 63 24.60 5.91 41.72
C VAL A 63 23.69 5.82 40.49
N LYS A 64 22.73 4.87 40.50
CA LYS A 64 21.82 4.58 39.39
C LYS A 64 21.21 5.82 38.70
N PRO A 65 20.69 6.83 39.42
CA PRO A 65 20.17 8.05 38.79
C PRO A 65 21.20 8.78 37.89
N LEU A 66 22.44 8.89 38.37
CA LEU A 66 23.48 9.58 37.61
C LEU A 66 24.00 8.75 36.45
N ALA A 67 24.10 7.41 36.62
CA ALA A 67 24.41 6.51 35.52
C ALA A 67 23.37 6.55 34.41
N SER A 68 22.09 6.69 34.73
CA SER A 68 21.01 6.85 33.71
C SER A 68 21.15 8.16 32.94
N ILE A 69 21.46 9.26 33.63
CA ILE A 69 21.71 10.57 32.98
C ILE A 69 22.96 10.49 32.09
N LYS A 70 24.03 9.86 32.61
CA LYS A 70 25.27 9.65 31.84
C LYS A 70 25.01 8.89 30.56
N GLY A 71 24.18 7.84 30.59
CA GLY A 71 23.78 7.08 29.40
C GLY A 71 23.07 7.94 28.33
N ILE A 72 22.31 8.96 28.75
CA ILE A 72 21.74 9.95 27.81
C ILE A 72 22.82 10.86 27.25
N LEU A 73 23.74 11.31 28.10
CA LEU A 73 24.87 12.15 27.68
C LEU A 73 25.79 11.40 26.69
N ASP A 74 25.93 10.08 26.80
CA ASP A 74 26.67 9.27 25.81
C ASP A 74 26.08 9.36 24.41
N LEU A 75 24.76 9.41 24.30
CA LEU A 75 24.08 9.48 23.00
C LEU A 75 24.23 10.88 22.35
N PHE A 76 24.18 11.93 23.14
CA PHE A 76 24.20 13.31 22.62
C PHE A 76 25.60 13.93 22.55
N PHE A 77 26.54 13.43 23.36
CA PHE A 77 27.90 13.97 23.49
C PHE A 77 28.95 12.84 23.53
N PRO A 78 29.07 12.05 22.45
CA PRO A 78 29.95 10.88 22.44
C PRO A 78 31.44 11.23 22.67
N ASP A 79 31.87 12.42 22.25
CA ASP A 79 33.26 12.85 22.31
C ASP A 79 33.72 13.38 23.68
N GLU A 80 32.81 13.56 24.63
CA GLU A 80 33.18 13.99 25.99
C GLU A 80 33.73 12.84 26.84
N SER A 81 34.70 13.14 27.72
CA SER A 81 35.23 12.17 28.66
C SER A 81 34.16 11.72 29.67
N ASP A 82 34.28 10.48 30.13
CA ASP A 82 33.33 9.92 31.14
C ASP A 82 33.26 10.74 32.40
N ILE A 83 34.39 11.27 32.86
CA ILE A 83 34.45 12.17 34.05
C ILE A 83 33.59 13.42 33.81
N ASN A 84 33.77 14.06 32.67
CA ASN A 84 32.95 15.26 32.30
C ASN A 84 31.48 14.92 32.23
N LYS A 85 31.12 13.80 31.61
CA LYS A 85 29.74 13.32 31.55
C LYS A 85 29.13 13.12 32.93
N TYR A 86 29.87 12.51 33.88
CA TYR A 86 29.36 12.38 35.23
C TYR A 86 29.26 13.71 36.00
N VAL A 87 30.23 14.62 35.85
CA VAL A 87 30.11 16.00 36.39
C VAL A 87 28.86 16.67 35.89
N ASN A 88 28.63 16.55 34.55
CA ASN A 88 27.45 17.11 33.92
C ASN A 88 26.16 16.41 34.38
N ALA A 89 26.18 15.10 34.60
CA ALA A 89 25.04 14.34 35.13
C ALA A 89 24.65 14.82 36.55
N VAL A 90 25.63 15.08 37.41
CA VAL A 90 25.38 15.66 38.73
C VAL A 90 24.76 17.05 38.63
N GLN A 91 25.26 17.89 37.74
CA GLN A 91 24.71 19.24 37.54
C GLN A 91 23.27 19.19 37.03
N LEU A 92 23.00 18.39 36.00
CA LEU A 92 21.67 18.21 35.44
C LEU A 92 20.68 17.67 36.48
N ASN A 93 21.11 16.67 37.29
CA ASN A 93 20.27 16.17 38.35
C ASN A 93 19.92 17.27 39.37
N ARG A 94 20.92 17.97 39.89
CA ARG A 94 20.70 19.07 40.84
C ARG A 94 19.85 20.21 40.30
N PHE A 95 19.99 20.49 39.02
CA PHE A 95 19.18 21.57 38.35
C PHE A 95 17.75 21.10 38.13
N ILE A 96 17.53 19.90 37.64
CA ILE A 96 16.22 19.43 37.19
C ILE A 96 15.33 18.99 38.37
N VAL A 97 15.87 18.34 39.37
CA VAL A 97 15.06 17.80 40.50
C VAL A 97 14.12 18.87 41.12
N PRO A 98 14.57 20.07 41.48
CA PRO A 98 13.69 21.08 42.09
C PRO A 98 12.66 21.67 41.12
N ILE A 99 12.89 21.56 39.81
CA ILE A 99 12.00 22.14 38.79
C ILE A 99 11.38 21.08 37.87
N LYS A 100 11.41 19.79 38.27
CA LYS A 100 10.97 18.66 37.46
C LYS A 100 9.61 18.88 36.78
N SER A 101 8.62 19.38 37.50
CA SER A 101 7.29 19.67 36.96
C SER A 101 7.30 20.71 35.84
N LYS A 102 8.22 21.67 35.89
CA LYS A 102 8.40 22.70 34.85
C LYS A 102 9.09 22.10 33.63
N VAL A 103 10.08 21.21 33.85
CA VAL A 103 10.78 20.49 32.75
C VAL A 103 9.82 19.59 31.99
N VAL A 104 8.94 18.84 32.69
CA VAL A 104 7.90 18.03 32.06
C VAL A 104 6.97 18.89 31.18
N LYS A 105 6.50 20.01 31.71
CA LYS A 105 5.68 20.97 30.93
C LYS A 105 6.41 21.55 29.73
N ALA A 106 7.72 21.86 29.88
CA ALA A 106 8.54 22.34 28.76
C ALA A 106 8.72 21.25 27.68
N CYS A 107 8.87 19.99 28.10
CA CYS A 107 8.92 18.86 27.18
C CYS A 107 7.60 18.68 26.41
N ASP A 108 6.47 18.77 27.11
CA ASP A 108 5.15 18.68 26.48
C ASP A 108 4.91 19.84 25.50
N TRP A 109 5.35 21.04 25.88
CA TRP A 109 5.29 22.22 25.00
C TRP A 109 6.19 22.04 23.77
N ALA A 110 7.44 21.62 23.93
CA ALA A 110 8.37 21.40 22.83
C ALA A 110 7.85 20.34 21.86
N LYS A 111 7.25 19.28 22.37
CA LYS A 111 6.58 18.25 21.57
C LYS A 111 5.40 18.83 20.79
N HIS A 112 4.60 19.69 21.43
CA HIS A 112 3.47 20.34 20.77
C HIS A 112 3.93 21.23 19.61
N GLU A 113 4.99 22.02 19.81
CA GLU A 113 5.58 22.87 18.77
C GLU A 113 6.21 22.06 17.62
N GLU A 114 6.81 20.90 17.91
CA GLU A 114 7.31 19.98 16.87
C GLU A 114 6.15 19.46 16.02
N ILE A 115 5.08 18.97 16.66
CA ILE A 115 3.87 18.48 15.96
C ILE A 115 3.25 19.59 15.12
N LYS A 116 3.13 20.81 15.66
CA LYS A 116 2.58 21.97 14.96
C LYS A 116 3.41 22.32 13.72
N ARG A 117 4.72 22.30 13.82
CA ARG A 117 5.64 22.55 12.70
C ARG A 117 5.48 21.45 11.63
N ASP A 118 5.46 20.17 12.03
CA ASP A 118 5.28 19.05 11.12
C ASP A 118 3.95 19.18 10.36
N VAL A 119 2.86 19.46 11.07
CA VAL A 119 1.53 19.68 10.47
C VAL A 119 1.56 20.84 9.50
N ASN A 120 2.10 22.00 9.89
CA ASN A 120 2.17 23.19 9.03
C ASN A 120 3.09 23.00 7.80
N THR A 121 4.08 22.12 7.87
CA THR A 121 4.93 21.77 6.73
C THR A 121 4.19 20.89 5.73
N MET A 122 3.29 20.03 6.21
CA MET A 122 2.57 19.07 5.39
C MET A 122 1.25 19.59 4.83
N LEU A 123 0.54 20.44 5.56
CA LEU A 123 -0.73 21.00 5.09
C LEU A 123 -0.66 21.67 3.72
N PRO A 124 0.38 22.49 3.37
CA PRO A 124 0.50 23.06 2.04
C PRO A 124 0.69 22.05 0.91
N LEU A 125 1.21 20.84 1.21
CA LEU A 125 1.40 19.79 0.22
C LEU A 125 0.07 19.11 -0.14
N ILE A 126 -0.87 19.07 0.81
CA ILE A 126 -2.22 18.53 0.62
C ILE A 126 -3.12 19.57 -0.03
N ASN A 127 -2.94 20.83 0.34
CA ASN A 127 -3.81 21.92 -0.06
C ASN A 127 -3.35 22.56 -1.38
N ARG A 128 -3.82 22.05 -2.49
CA ARG A 128 -3.68 22.67 -3.82
C ARG A 128 -4.84 23.59 -4.19
N THR A 129 -5.85 23.70 -3.34
CA THR A 129 -6.99 24.58 -3.55
C THR A 129 -6.68 26.03 -3.13
N ARG A 130 -7.55 26.96 -3.52
CA ARG A 130 -7.41 28.40 -3.21
C ARG A 130 -7.48 28.74 -1.72
N SER A 131 -7.89 27.80 -0.89
CA SER A 131 -8.10 27.96 0.54
C SER A 131 -6.85 27.56 1.31
N ARG A 132 -6.34 28.45 2.14
CA ARG A 132 -5.16 28.19 2.99
C ARG A 132 -5.58 27.41 4.23
N ILE A 133 -5.39 26.10 4.20
CA ILE A 133 -5.51 25.27 5.40
C ILE A 133 -4.25 25.47 6.24
N HIS A 134 -4.42 25.86 7.48
CA HIS A 134 -3.31 26.04 8.42
C HIS A 134 -3.67 25.53 9.81
N ALA A 135 -2.66 25.10 10.55
CA ALA A 135 -2.84 24.72 11.94
C ALA A 135 -2.64 25.93 12.84
N ARG A 136 -3.60 26.18 13.70
CA ARG A 136 -3.51 27.20 14.76
C ARG A 136 -3.65 26.56 16.14
N GLU A 137 -3.24 27.29 17.15
CA GLU A 137 -3.41 26.88 18.54
C GLU A 137 -4.65 27.52 19.13
N GLU A 138 -5.51 26.68 19.69
CA GLU A 138 -6.69 27.15 20.41
C GLU A 138 -6.82 26.39 21.73
N LYS A 139 -6.80 27.13 22.84
CA LYS A 139 -6.90 26.56 24.21
C LYS A 139 -5.94 25.41 24.49
N GLY A 140 -4.68 25.53 24.00
CA GLY A 140 -3.65 24.50 24.14
C GLY A 140 -3.87 23.24 23.30
N ARG A 141 -4.70 23.32 22.26
CA ARG A 141 -4.92 22.26 21.27
C ARG A 141 -4.54 22.76 19.89
N LEU A 142 -3.93 21.88 19.11
CA LEU A 142 -3.70 22.12 17.69
C LEU A 142 -5.02 21.90 16.94
N VAL A 143 -5.53 22.95 16.33
CA VAL A 143 -6.76 22.93 15.51
C VAL A 143 -6.37 23.25 14.08
N VAL A 144 -6.83 22.43 13.15
CA VAL A 144 -6.68 22.70 11.72
C VAL A 144 -7.92 23.45 11.27
N ASP A 145 -7.74 24.69 10.82
CA ASP A 145 -8.82 25.46 10.22
C ASP A 145 -9.02 25.02 8.78
N PHE A 146 -10.20 24.52 8.53
CA PHE A 146 -10.67 24.26 7.18
C PHE A 146 -11.37 25.50 6.62
N PRO A 147 -11.26 25.79 5.31
CA PRO A 147 -12.18 26.70 4.66
C PRO A 147 -13.61 26.22 4.82
N ASP A 148 -14.56 27.10 4.56
CA ASP A 148 -15.98 26.75 4.64
C ASP A 148 -16.23 25.43 3.89
N TRP A 149 -16.96 24.51 4.55
CA TRP A 149 -17.21 23.14 4.08
C TRP A 149 -17.81 23.06 2.67
N GLY A 150 -18.32 24.18 2.14
CA GLY A 150 -18.82 24.30 0.78
C GLY A 150 -17.75 24.36 -0.31
N ASP A 151 -16.49 24.64 0.06
CA ASP A 151 -15.40 24.86 -0.90
C ASP A 151 -14.42 23.68 -1.02
N ALA A 152 -14.48 22.71 -0.10
CA ALA A 152 -13.62 21.54 -0.10
C ALA A 152 -14.34 20.34 -0.72
N SER A 153 -13.68 19.61 -1.62
CA SER A 153 -14.20 18.35 -2.15
C SER A 153 -14.19 17.26 -1.07
N ASN A 154 -15.12 16.29 -1.16
CA ASN A 154 -15.16 15.16 -0.22
C ASN A 154 -13.82 14.42 -0.16
N GLY A 155 -13.14 14.23 -1.30
CA GLY A 155 -11.84 13.58 -1.35
C GLY A 155 -10.73 14.35 -0.63
N GLU A 156 -10.74 15.69 -0.65
CA GLU A 156 -9.80 16.51 0.14
C GLU A 156 -10.03 16.37 1.64
N ILE A 157 -11.29 16.28 2.06
CA ILE A 157 -11.66 16.06 3.45
C ILE A 157 -11.15 14.68 3.92
N ASP A 158 -11.33 13.66 3.12
CA ASP A 158 -10.93 12.29 3.45
C ASP A 158 -9.40 12.17 3.57
N VAL A 159 -8.64 12.79 2.66
CA VAL A 159 -7.16 12.85 2.77
C VAL A 159 -6.72 13.57 4.03
N LEU A 160 -7.36 14.69 4.38
CA LEU A 160 -7.01 15.43 5.59
C LEU A 160 -7.33 14.63 6.86
N GLN A 161 -8.43 13.92 6.89
CA GLN A 161 -8.78 13.03 8.00
C GLN A 161 -7.76 11.89 8.12
N LEU A 162 -7.36 11.27 7.01
CA LEU A 162 -6.31 10.25 7.00
C LEU A 162 -4.99 10.82 7.52
N CYS A 163 -4.56 11.99 7.05
CA CYS A 163 -3.33 12.63 7.52
C CYS A 163 -3.39 12.90 9.03
N ALA A 164 -4.50 13.43 9.53
CA ALA A 164 -4.68 13.65 10.96
C ALA A 164 -4.62 12.32 11.76
N ALA A 165 -5.18 11.25 11.22
CA ALA A 165 -5.11 9.92 11.82
C ALA A 165 -3.67 9.37 11.83
N LEU A 166 -2.93 9.52 10.73
CA LEU A 166 -1.51 9.12 10.64
C LEU A 166 -0.62 9.90 11.62
N PHE A 167 -0.86 11.20 11.82
CA PHE A 167 -0.15 11.99 12.84
C PHE A 167 -0.42 11.50 14.25
N LYS A 168 -1.69 11.26 14.58
CA LYS A 168 -2.06 10.69 15.89
C LYS A 168 -1.44 9.31 16.08
N ALA A 169 -1.43 8.48 15.04
CA ALA A 169 -0.80 7.17 15.05
C ALA A 169 0.71 7.29 15.30
N ARG A 170 1.42 8.17 14.57
CA ARG A 170 2.85 8.43 14.76
C ARG A 170 3.18 8.78 16.21
N ALA A 171 2.43 9.70 16.82
CA ALA A 171 2.64 10.11 18.20
C ALA A 171 2.48 8.97 19.21
N LYS A 172 1.58 8.02 18.94
CA LYS A 172 1.35 6.84 19.78
C LYS A 172 2.35 5.71 19.52
N LEU A 173 2.54 5.37 18.25
CA LEU A 173 3.35 4.24 17.80
C LEU A 173 4.86 4.51 17.93
N GLY A 174 5.29 5.78 17.77
CA GLY A 174 6.68 6.19 17.90
C GLY A 174 7.33 5.97 19.28
N LYS A 175 6.53 5.61 20.28
CA LYS A 175 7.03 5.26 21.61
C LYS A 175 7.63 3.84 21.71
N ARG A 176 7.45 3.00 20.67
CA ARG A 176 7.87 1.60 20.65
C ARG A 176 8.84 1.33 19.51
N ASN A 177 9.76 0.39 19.71
CA ASN A 177 10.73 0.01 18.68
C ASN A 177 10.11 -0.75 17.49
N LYS A 178 9.02 -1.49 17.74
CA LYS A 178 8.26 -2.21 16.73
C LYS A 178 6.78 -1.89 16.87
N SER A 179 6.14 -1.47 15.78
CA SER A 179 4.74 -1.05 15.78
C SER A 179 4.02 -1.61 14.56
N LEU A 180 2.73 -1.87 14.70
CA LEU A 180 1.84 -2.32 13.64
C LEU A 180 0.77 -1.25 13.42
N LEU A 181 0.58 -0.83 12.18
CA LEU A 181 -0.49 0.04 11.73
C LEU A 181 -1.41 -0.74 10.80
N ILE A 182 -2.68 -0.79 11.13
CA ILE A 182 -3.71 -1.40 10.27
C ILE A 182 -4.58 -0.26 9.73
N ILE A 183 -4.71 -0.18 8.42
CA ILE A 183 -5.55 0.78 7.69
C ILE A 183 -6.65 -0.04 7.01
N ASP A 184 -7.88 0.17 7.44
CA ASP A 184 -9.04 -0.61 7.01
C ASP A 184 -9.97 0.25 6.15
N GLU A 185 -10.13 -0.10 4.87
CA GLU A 185 -10.99 0.52 3.85
C GLU A 185 -10.81 2.02 3.60
N VAL A 186 -9.86 2.70 4.28
CA VAL A 186 -9.71 4.17 4.17
C VAL A 186 -9.34 4.60 2.75
N PHE A 187 -8.57 3.79 2.04
CA PHE A 187 -8.14 4.09 0.67
C PHE A 187 -9.27 3.93 -0.37
N ASP A 188 -10.30 3.18 -0.05
CA ASP A 188 -11.38 2.82 -0.98
C ASP A 188 -12.29 4.02 -1.32
N TYR A 189 -12.25 5.06 -0.50
CA TYR A 189 -13.02 6.29 -0.68
C TYR A 189 -12.21 7.44 -1.32
N LEU A 190 -10.93 7.21 -1.63
CA LEU A 190 -10.06 8.24 -2.21
C LEU A 190 -10.08 8.15 -3.74
N ASP A 191 -10.16 9.30 -4.40
CA ASP A 191 -9.89 9.39 -5.84
C ASP A 191 -8.41 9.11 -6.15
N ASP A 192 -8.08 8.92 -7.43
CA ASP A 192 -6.73 8.54 -7.87
C ASP A 192 -5.64 9.52 -7.41
N ALA A 193 -5.91 10.83 -7.42
CA ALA A 193 -4.95 11.84 -7.00
C ALA A 193 -4.73 11.81 -5.49
N ASN A 194 -5.81 11.71 -4.72
CA ASN A 194 -5.79 11.63 -3.28
C ASN A 194 -5.20 10.30 -2.78
N LEU A 195 -5.41 9.21 -3.52
CA LEU A 195 -4.77 7.93 -3.25
C LEU A 195 -3.23 8.02 -3.34
N VAL A 196 -2.70 8.74 -4.34
CA VAL A 196 -1.25 8.96 -4.46
C VAL A 196 -0.72 9.79 -3.28
N VAL A 197 -1.44 10.83 -2.88
CA VAL A 197 -1.08 11.67 -1.73
C VAL A 197 -1.09 10.86 -0.44
N ALA A 198 -2.12 10.06 -0.21
CA ALA A 198 -2.23 9.19 0.97
C ALA A 198 -1.08 8.17 1.05
N GLN A 199 -0.72 7.54 -0.07
CA GLN A 199 0.43 6.64 -0.16
C GLN A 199 1.75 7.36 0.15
N TYR A 200 1.93 8.59 -0.34
CA TYR A 200 3.11 9.40 -0.06
C TYR A 200 3.29 9.64 1.45
N TYR A 201 2.25 10.06 2.16
CA TYR A 201 2.33 10.29 3.61
C TYR A 201 2.58 9.02 4.41
N LEU A 202 1.98 7.92 3.99
CA LEU A 202 2.24 6.63 4.62
C LEU A 202 3.71 6.22 4.47
N LEU A 203 4.28 6.38 3.27
CA LEU A 203 5.69 6.12 3.01
C LEU A 203 6.61 7.03 3.81
N GLU A 204 6.28 8.31 3.91
CA GLU A 204 7.05 9.27 4.68
C GLU A 204 7.06 8.89 6.17
N MET A 205 5.90 8.51 6.71
CA MET A 205 5.80 7.99 8.07
C MET A 205 6.68 6.74 8.28
N MET A 206 6.67 5.79 7.34
CA MET A 206 7.51 4.59 7.42
C MET A 206 9.01 4.94 7.38
N ASN A 207 9.41 5.89 6.52
CA ASN A 207 10.79 6.37 6.43
C ASN A 207 11.27 7.02 7.74
N GLN A 208 10.42 7.82 8.37
CA GLN A 208 10.74 8.47 9.64
C GLN A 208 10.93 7.44 10.77
N PHE A 209 10.10 6.39 10.84
CA PHE A 209 10.31 5.29 11.77
C PHE A 209 11.66 4.60 11.54
N LYS A 210 12.03 4.40 10.27
CA LYS A 210 13.32 3.80 9.92
C LYS A 210 14.50 4.69 10.32
N GLN A 211 14.40 6.01 10.11
CA GLN A 211 15.41 6.99 10.52
C GLN A 211 15.58 7.02 12.06
N ASP A 212 14.48 6.87 12.80
CA ASP A 212 14.49 6.75 14.27
C ASP A 212 15.01 5.39 14.78
N GLY A 213 15.49 4.49 13.89
CA GLY A 213 15.93 3.13 14.24
C GLY A 213 14.79 2.20 14.64
N LYS A 214 13.55 2.53 14.27
CA LYS A 214 12.33 1.78 14.63
C LYS A 214 11.74 1.09 13.42
N SER A 215 10.89 0.09 13.66
CA SER A 215 10.19 -0.66 12.62
C SER A 215 8.68 -0.38 12.69
N LEU A 216 8.11 0.08 11.58
CA LEU A 216 6.68 0.20 11.37
C LEU A 216 6.23 -0.82 10.33
N TYR A 217 5.37 -1.75 10.74
CA TYR A 217 4.70 -2.69 9.86
C TYR A 217 3.33 -2.13 9.51
N VAL A 218 2.98 -2.15 8.23
CA VAL A 218 1.70 -1.63 7.75
C VAL A 218 0.91 -2.74 7.08
N ILE A 219 -0.36 -2.89 7.48
CA ILE A 219 -1.35 -3.74 6.82
C ILE A 219 -2.43 -2.83 6.27
N ILE A 220 -2.67 -2.93 4.98
CA ILE A 220 -3.75 -2.21 4.28
C ILE A 220 -4.81 -3.24 3.92
N LEU A 221 -6.02 -3.08 4.45
CA LEU A 221 -7.20 -3.83 4.08
C LEU A 221 -8.00 -2.95 3.11
N THR A 222 -8.22 -3.43 1.90
CA THR A 222 -8.84 -2.62 0.85
C THR A 222 -9.50 -3.50 -0.21
N HIS A 223 -10.49 -2.95 -0.88
CA HIS A 223 -11.12 -3.53 -2.06
C HIS A 223 -10.47 -3.08 -3.37
N LEU A 224 -9.55 -2.13 -3.31
CA LEU A 224 -8.87 -1.58 -4.48
C LEU A 224 -7.94 -2.59 -5.16
N ASP A 225 -7.71 -2.38 -6.45
CA ASP A 225 -6.72 -3.16 -7.20
C ASP A 225 -5.32 -2.95 -6.60
N PRO A 226 -4.60 -4.03 -6.21
CA PRO A 226 -3.23 -3.93 -5.71
C PRO A 226 -2.27 -3.20 -6.63
N ARG A 227 -2.56 -3.11 -7.94
CA ARG A 227 -1.75 -2.36 -8.91
C ARG A 227 -1.70 -0.86 -8.61
N LEU A 228 -2.71 -0.31 -7.96
CA LEU A 228 -2.75 1.09 -7.54
C LEU A 228 -1.72 1.41 -6.44
N PHE A 229 -1.22 0.38 -5.74
CA PHE A 229 -0.19 0.50 -4.70
C PHE A 229 1.21 0.13 -5.19
N LYS A 230 1.40 -0.18 -6.48
CA LYS A 230 2.71 -0.52 -7.08
C LYS A 230 3.55 0.74 -7.34
N SER A 231 3.80 1.55 -6.31
CA SER A 231 4.80 2.62 -6.40
C SER A 231 6.22 2.06 -6.24
N TYR A 232 7.22 2.85 -6.64
CA TYR A 232 8.64 2.46 -6.56
C TYR A 232 9.09 2.04 -5.15
N ARG A 233 8.48 2.53 -4.10
CA ARG A 233 8.85 2.27 -2.70
C ARG A 233 8.07 1.13 -2.06
N PHE A 234 6.92 0.76 -2.61
CA PHE A 234 6.15 -0.41 -2.16
C PHE A 234 6.58 -1.73 -2.84
N LYS A 235 7.78 -1.83 -3.40
CA LYS A 235 8.27 -3.04 -4.09
C LYS A 235 8.30 -4.30 -3.24
N SER A 236 8.43 -4.16 -1.92
CA SER A 236 8.43 -5.28 -0.96
C SER A 236 7.06 -5.56 -0.34
N PHE A 237 6.03 -4.97 -0.87
CA PHE A 237 4.67 -5.14 -0.41
C PHE A 237 4.13 -6.51 -0.86
N HIS A 238 3.51 -7.19 0.07
CA HIS A 238 2.95 -8.51 -0.12
C HIS A 238 1.42 -8.42 -0.18
N THR A 239 0.83 -8.93 -1.26
CA THR A 239 -0.63 -8.98 -1.41
C THR A 239 -1.13 -10.34 -0.98
N SER A 240 -2.14 -10.36 -0.10
CA SER A 240 -2.89 -11.55 0.27
C SER A 240 -4.37 -11.27 0.04
N TYR A 241 -5.05 -12.18 -0.65
CA TYR A 241 -6.49 -12.08 -0.86
C TYR A 241 -7.20 -12.87 0.24
N ILE A 242 -8.13 -12.19 0.90
CA ILE A 242 -9.01 -12.81 1.90
C ILE A 242 -10.32 -13.07 1.18
N ASP A 243 -10.54 -14.31 0.74
CA ASP A 243 -11.79 -14.73 0.15
C ASP A 243 -12.55 -15.65 1.10
N SER A 244 -13.84 -15.44 1.23
CA SER A 244 -14.75 -16.29 2.01
C SER A 244 -15.05 -17.63 1.32
N LYS A 245 -14.78 -17.72 0.01
CA LYS A 245 -14.91 -18.94 -0.78
C LYS A 245 -13.54 -19.31 -1.34
N THR A 246 -13.03 -20.44 -0.92
CA THR A 246 -11.81 -21.06 -1.44
C THR A 246 -12.01 -21.50 -2.91
N THR A 247 -12.10 -20.54 -3.81
CA THR A 247 -11.97 -20.81 -5.23
C THR A 247 -10.50 -21.11 -5.49
N ARG A 248 -10.17 -22.39 -5.64
CA ARG A 248 -8.85 -22.82 -6.10
C ARG A 248 -8.62 -22.17 -7.45
N ILE A 249 -7.70 -21.22 -7.53
CA ILE A 249 -7.20 -20.73 -8.81
C ILE A 249 -6.51 -21.94 -9.45
N VAL A 250 -7.21 -22.57 -10.37
CA VAL A 250 -6.63 -23.63 -11.17
C VAL A 250 -5.72 -22.94 -12.19
N ASN A 251 -4.41 -23.10 -12.02
CA ASN A 251 -3.44 -22.69 -13.02
C ASN A 251 -3.56 -23.65 -14.22
N ASN A 252 -4.58 -23.41 -15.04
CA ASN A 252 -4.90 -24.25 -16.19
C ASN A 252 -4.11 -23.84 -17.44
N GLY A 253 -4.29 -24.62 -18.51
CA GLY A 253 -3.63 -24.39 -19.80
C GLY A 253 -3.88 -22.99 -20.36
N LEU A 254 -5.11 -22.48 -20.27
CA LEU A 254 -5.45 -21.15 -20.76
C LEU A 254 -4.72 -20.03 -20.02
N THR A 255 -4.61 -20.10 -18.71
CA THR A 255 -3.83 -19.12 -17.93
C THR A 255 -2.37 -19.09 -18.38
N ARG A 256 -1.77 -20.27 -18.59
CA ARG A 256 -0.39 -20.38 -19.09
C ARG A 256 -0.26 -19.84 -20.51
N LEU A 257 -1.21 -20.14 -21.38
CA LEU A 257 -1.24 -19.62 -22.74
C LEU A 257 -1.30 -18.09 -22.77
N LEU A 258 -2.16 -17.48 -21.95
CA LEU A 258 -2.31 -16.02 -21.87
C LEU A 258 -1.04 -15.33 -21.38
N VAL A 259 -0.41 -15.87 -20.32
CA VAL A 259 0.84 -15.33 -19.77
C VAL A 259 1.99 -15.46 -20.77
N ASP A 260 2.16 -16.61 -21.37
CA ASP A 260 3.24 -16.85 -22.33
C ASP A 260 3.02 -16.11 -23.66
N ARG A 261 1.79 -15.89 -24.07
CA ARG A 261 1.47 -15.08 -25.25
C ARG A 261 2.11 -13.70 -25.18
N GLY A 262 2.11 -13.05 -24.01
CA GLY A 262 2.77 -11.75 -23.81
C GLY A 262 4.28 -11.78 -24.04
N ARG A 263 4.94 -12.91 -23.74
CA ARG A 263 6.37 -13.16 -24.04
C ARG A 263 6.60 -13.48 -25.51
N CYS A 264 5.72 -14.28 -26.09
CA CYS A 264 5.77 -14.71 -27.47
C CYS A 264 5.69 -13.55 -28.47
N LYS A 265 5.04 -12.45 -28.12
CA LYS A 265 4.91 -11.24 -28.96
C LYS A 265 6.26 -10.72 -29.50
N LYS A 266 7.32 -10.89 -28.71
CA LYS A 266 8.67 -10.41 -29.09
C LYS A 266 9.49 -11.43 -29.88
N GLU A 267 9.22 -12.73 -29.68
CA GLU A 267 10.07 -13.82 -30.17
C GLU A 267 9.44 -14.56 -31.36
N GLN A 268 8.12 -14.65 -31.41
CA GLN A 268 7.34 -15.43 -32.39
C GLN A 268 6.04 -14.69 -32.72
N GLY A 269 6.15 -13.56 -33.41
CA GLY A 269 5.02 -12.68 -33.73
C GLY A 269 3.87 -13.38 -34.48
N SER A 270 4.15 -14.29 -35.39
CA SER A 270 3.14 -15.05 -36.13
C SER A 270 2.28 -15.95 -35.24
N ILE A 271 2.89 -16.66 -34.29
CA ILE A 271 2.16 -17.48 -33.30
C ILE A 271 1.31 -16.60 -32.38
N TYR A 272 1.86 -15.45 -31.95
CA TYR A 272 1.11 -14.48 -31.14
C TYR A 272 -0.15 -14.00 -31.86
N GLU A 273 -0.02 -13.63 -33.12
CA GLU A 273 -1.13 -13.14 -33.94
C GLU A 273 -2.17 -14.25 -34.18
N ALA A 274 -1.73 -15.44 -34.54
CA ALA A 274 -2.62 -16.58 -34.79
C ALA A 274 -3.40 -16.99 -33.52
N VAL A 275 -2.73 -17.10 -32.35
CA VAL A 275 -3.41 -17.39 -31.08
C VAL A 275 -4.38 -16.28 -30.73
N SER A 276 -4.00 -15.03 -30.90
CA SER A 276 -4.87 -13.90 -30.61
C SER A 276 -6.10 -13.88 -31.51
N SER A 277 -5.94 -14.02 -32.83
CA SER A 277 -7.02 -13.86 -33.80
C SER A 277 -7.94 -15.08 -33.89
N HIS A 278 -7.41 -16.29 -33.74
CA HIS A 278 -8.18 -17.50 -34.02
C HIS A 278 -8.68 -18.23 -32.77
N TYR A 279 -7.95 -18.12 -31.62
CA TYR A 279 -8.36 -18.77 -30.37
C TYR A 279 -9.07 -17.83 -29.42
N LEU A 280 -8.52 -16.62 -29.24
CA LEU A 280 -9.01 -15.70 -28.21
C LEU A 280 -10.03 -14.65 -28.71
N HIS A 281 -10.30 -14.62 -29.99
CA HIS A 281 -11.34 -13.82 -30.64
C HIS A 281 -12.27 -14.70 -31.45
N PHE A 282 -13.44 -14.19 -31.73
CA PHE A 282 -14.35 -14.83 -32.68
C PHE A 282 -13.77 -14.80 -34.09
N SER A 283 -13.87 -15.94 -34.79
CA SER A 283 -13.59 -16.09 -36.22
C SER A 283 -14.63 -17.05 -36.83
N ASP A 284 -15.10 -16.75 -38.03
CA ASP A 284 -16.01 -17.64 -38.78
C ASP A 284 -15.29 -18.78 -39.48
N LYS A 285 -13.95 -18.74 -39.54
CA LYS A 285 -13.09 -19.73 -40.16
C LYS A 285 -12.22 -20.44 -39.13
N ASP A 286 -12.12 -21.77 -39.28
CA ASP A 286 -11.20 -22.58 -38.52
C ASP A 286 -9.89 -22.72 -39.31
N ILE A 287 -9.01 -21.74 -39.15
CA ILE A 287 -7.68 -21.78 -39.74
C ILE A 287 -6.81 -22.61 -38.83
N VAL A 288 -6.53 -23.85 -39.29
CA VAL A 288 -5.66 -24.80 -38.57
C VAL A 288 -4.22 -24.60 -39.03
N ASP A 289 -3.35 -24.32 -38.07
CA ASP A 289 -1.90 -24.25 -38.25
C ASP A 289 -1.25 -25.21 -37.25
N ASP A 290 -0.49 -26.19 -37.76
CA ASP A 290 0.09 -27.26 -36.93
C ASP A 290 1.10 -26.71 -35.90
N ASP A 291 1.84 -25.66 -36.24
CA ASP A 291 2.79 -25.01 -35.31
C ASP A 291 2.07 -24.32 -34.17
N VAL A 292 0.98 -23.60 -34.49
CA VAL A 292 0.14 -22.93 -33.50
C VAL A 292 -0.59 -23.94 -32.62
N SER A 293 -1.14 -24.99 -33.22
CA SER A 293 -1.82 -26.07 -32.50
C SER A 293 -0.86 -26.79 -31.53
N SER A 294 0.36 -27.09 -31.98
CA SER A 294 1.41 -27.69 -31.16
C SER A 294 1.82 -26.73 -30.01
N TYR A 295 1.95 -25.44 -30.28
CA TYR A 295 2.23 -24.45 -29.26
C TYR A 295 1.13 -24.39 -28.19
N VAL A 296 -0.13 -24.34 -28.58
CA VAL A 296 -1.30 -24.28 -27.68
C VAL A 296 -1.32 -25.51 -26.76
N VAL A 297 -1.12 -26.70 -27.31
CA VAL A 297 -1.05 -27.97 -26.53
C VAL A 297 0.16 -27.95 -25.59
N SER A 298 1.30 -27.42 -26.01
CA SER A 298 2.49 -27.31 -25.15
C SER A 298 2.26 -26.44 -23.88
N LYS A 299 1.27 -25.54 -23.90
CA LYS A 299 0.86 -24.74 -22.72
C LYS A 299 -0.10 -25.49 -21.80
N GLY A 300 -0.48 -26.71 -22.16
CA GLY A 300 -1.35 -27.57 -21.36
C GLY A 300 -2.83 -27.39 -21.65
N ILE A 301 -3.18 -26.89 -22.83
CA ILE A 301 -4.52 -27.02 -23.38
C ILE A 301 -4.70 -28.49 -23.81
N ASP A 302 -5.89 -29.06 -23.55
CA ASP A 302 -6.23 -30.41 -23.93
C ASP A 302 -6.04 -30.58 -25.45
N ALA A 303 -5.42 -31.72 -25.86
CA ALA A 303 -5.19 -32.00 -27.27
C ALA A 303 -6.47 -32.05 -28.11
N ARG A 304 -7.63 -32.30 -27.51
CA ARG A 304 -8.94 -32.23 -28.16
C ARG A 304 -9.34 -30.80 -28.56
N LEU A 305 -8.77 -29.80 -27.90
CA LEU A 305 -9.01 -28.38 -28.10
C LEU A 305 -7.87 -27.69 -28.88
N LYS A 306 -7.05 -28.49 -29.60
CA LYS A 306 -5.91 -27.99 -30.37
C LYS A 306 -6.34 -27.14 -31.57
N GLU A 307 -7.54 -27.34 -32.08
CA GLU A 307 -8.11 -26.60 -33.20
C GLU A 307 -8.90 -25.40 -32.70
N PRO A 308 -8.81 -24.23 -33.38
CA PRO A 308 -9.45 -22.99 -32.92
C PRO A 308 -10.96 -23.12 -32.72
N GLY A 309 -11.66 -23.82 -33.63
CA GLY A 309 -13.11 -24.01 -33.56
C GLY A 309 -13.54 -24.79 -32.32
N ASP A 310 -12.86 -25.88 -32.02
CA ASP A 310 -13.17 -26.71 -30.85
C ASP A 310 -12.82 -25.97 -29.56
N PHE A 311 -11.72 -25.23 -29.56
CA PHE A 311 -11.35 -24.37 -28.44
C PHE A 311 -12.44 -23.31 -28.14
N ARG A 312 -12.91 -22.60 -29.15
CA ARG A 312 -13.96 -21.57 -28.98
C ARG A 312 -15.26 -22.16 -28.47
N LYS A 313 -15.70 -23.30 -29.00
CA LYS A 313 -16.89 -24.01 -28.51
C LYS A 313 -16.76 -24.40 -27.03
N GLU A 314 -15.59 -24.87 -26.61
CA GLU A 314 -15.35 -25.19 -25.20
C GLU A 314 -15.42 -23.94 -24.32
N MET A 315 -14.86 -22.79 -24.75
CA MET A 315 -14.95 -21.53 -23.99
C MET A 315 -16.41 -21.05 -23.88
N GLU A 316 -17.21 -21.22 -24.89
CA GLU A 316 -18.65 -20.94 -24.84
C GLU A 316 -19.37 -21.91 -23.88
N SER A 317 -19.03 -23.18 -23.87
CA SER A 317 -19.56 -24.15 -22.91
C SER A 317 -19.19 -23.78 -21.45
N LYS A 318 -17.97 -23.29 -21.21
CA LYS A 318 -17.56 -22.79 -19.89
C LYS A 318 -18.33 -21.55 -19.46
N LEU A 319 -18.70 -20.69 -20.41
CA LEU A 319 -19.58 -19.56 -20.15
C LEU A 319 -20.98 -20.04 -19.74
N GLU A 320 -21.55 -21.03 -20.43
CA GLU A 320 -22.85 -21.61 -20.10
C GLU A 320 -22.86 -22.27 -18.71
N ASP A 321 -21.81 -23.02 -18.36
CA ASP A 321 -21.62 -23.60 -17.04
C ASP A 321 -21.60 -22.50 -15.96
N TYR A 322 -20.85 -21.42 -16.18
CA TYR A 322 -20.82 -20.28 -15.29
C TYR A 322 -22.19 -19.61 -15.10
N LEU A 323 -22.91 -19.37 -16.20
CA LEU A 323 -24.24 -18.74 -16.15
C LEU A 323 -25.27 -19.66 -15.45
N SER A 324 -25.08 -20.96 -15.54
CA SER A 324 -25.88 -21.98 -14.83
C SER A 324 -25.58 -22.08 -13.33
N GLY A 325 -24.56 -21.38 -12.85
CA GLY A 325 -24.20 -21.35 -11.42
C GLY A 325 -23.17 -22.39 -10.98
N ASN A 326 -22.57 -23.11 -11.93
CA ASN A 326 -21.51 -24.08 -11.66
C ASN A 326 -20.19 -23.40 -11.28
N ASP A 327 -19.24 -24.18 -10.76
CA ASP A 327 -17.87 -23.75 -10.53
C ASP A 327 -17.22 -23.31 -11.84
N PHE A 328 -16.41 -22.26 -11.79
CA PHE A 328 -15.86 -21.64 -12.99
C PHE A 328 -14.38 -21.28 -12.87
N ASN A 329 -13.73 -21.14 -14.00
CA ASN A 329 -12.40 -20.58 -14.14
C ASN A 329 -12.49 -19.22 -14.85
N SER A 330 -11.99 -18.16 -14.21
CA SER A 330 -12.17 -16.78 -14.70
C SER A 330 -11.63 -16.54 -16.11
N PRO A 331 -10.41 -16.98 -16.48
CA PRO A 331 -9.92 -16.87 -17.86
C PRO A 331 -10.82 -17.54 -18.90
N GLU A 332 -11.36 -18.71 -18.59
CA GLU A 332 -12.24 -19.45 -19.52
C GLU A 332 -13.56 -18.72 -19.71
N VAL A 333 -14.17 -18.25 -18.63
CA VAL A 333 -15.41 -17.46 -18.69
C VAL A 333 -15.19 -16.15 -19.45
N CYS A 334 -14.12 -15.42 -19.15
CA CYS A 334 -13.82 -14.15 -19.85
C CYS A 334 -13.56 -14.37 -21.34
N CYS A 335 -12.87 -15.46 -21.70
CA CYS A 335 -12.67 -15.83 -23.11
C CYS A 335 -14.01 -16.18 -23.77
N GLY A 336 -14.86 -16.95 -23.10
CA GLY A 336 -16.20 -17.30 -23.57
C GLY A 336 -17.10 -16.09 -23.77
N VAL A 337 -17.15 -15.16 -22.82
CA VAL A 337 -17.92 -13.90 -22.93
C VAL A 337 -17.44 -13.09 -24.15
N ARG A 338 -16.13 -12.96 -24.30
CA ARG A 338 -15.54 -12.22 -25.41
C ARG A 338 -15.93 -12.81 -26.77
N ILE A 339 -15.77 -14.11 -26.92
CA ILE A 339 -16.13 -14.85 -28.16
C ILE A 339 -17.62 -14.70 -28.44
N ALA A 340 -18.46 -14.87 -27.43
CA ALA A 340 -19.91 -14.76 -27.54
C ALA A 340 -20.36 -13.37 -27.99
N VAL A 341 -19.86 -12.31 -27.34
CA VAL A 341 -20.16 -10.93 -27.69
C VAL A 341 -19.75 -10.62 -29.13
N GLU A 342 -18.53 -11.00 -29.52
CA GLU A 342 -18.04 -10.76 -30.87
C GLU A 342 -18.83 -11.56 -31.93
N ARG A 343 -19.22 -12.79 -31.63
CA ARG A 343 -20.07 -13.60 -32.51
C ARG A 343 -21.43 -12.99 -32.71
N LEU A 344 -22.07 -12.55 -31.65
CA LEU A 344 -23.40 -11.95 -31.72
C LEU A 344 -23.40 -10.65 -32.56
N CYS A 345 -22.37 -9.82 -32.40
CA CYS A 345 -22.21 -8.64 -33.23
C CYS A 345 -21.97 -9.00 -34.70
N TYR A 346 -21.14 -10.00 -34.97
CA TYR A 346 -20.92 -10.52 -36.34
C TYR A 346 -22.20 -11.03 -36.96
N ASP A 347 -23.01 -11.80 -36.25
CA ASP A 347 -24.26 -12.36 -36.73
C ASP A 347 -25.30 -11.28 -37.03
N ALA A 348 -25.33 -10.20 -36.27
CA ALA A 348 -26.20 -9.05 -36.46
C ALA A 348 -25.79 -8.16 -37.64
N LEU A 349 -24.53 -8.20 -38.06
CA LEU A 349 -24.04 -7.39 -39.22
C LEU A 349 -24.60 -7.89 -40.57
N ALA A 350 -24.84 -6.94 -41.45
CA ALA A 350 -25.10 -7.24 -42.84
C ALA A 350 -23.93 -8.01 -43.49
N ARG A 351 -24.22 -8.93 -44.43
CA ARG A 351 -23.22 -9.82 -45.03
C ARG A 351 -22.00 -9.08 -45.57
N ASP A 352 -22.20 -7.94 -46.21
CA ASP A 352 -21.15 -7.15 -46.85
C ASP A 352 -20.13 -6.57 -45.86
N ASN A 353 -20.50 -6.42 -44.61
CA ASN A 353 -19.67 -5.84 -43.54
C ASN A 353 -18.92 -6.91 -42.72
N ARG A 354 -19.27 -8.19 -42.87
CA ARG A 354 -18.72 -9.29 -42.03
C ARG A 354 -17.23 -9.55 -42.26
N ASP A 355 -16.79 -9.51 -43.54
CA ASP A 355 -15.37 -9.74 -43.85
C ASP A 355 -14.46 -8.65 -43.30
N ALA A 356 -14.91 -7.39 -43.29
CA ALA A 356 -14.18 -6.28 -42.70
C ALA A 356 -14.12 -6.35 -41.17
N TYR A 357 -15.23 -6.77 -40.55
CA TYR A 357 -15.29 -7.01 -39.11
C TYR A 357 -14.26 -8.03 -38.63
N LEU A 358 -14.11 -9.14 -39.33
CA LEU A 358 -13.15 -10.19 -38.97
C LEU A 358 -11.69 -9.76 -39.12
N LYS A 359 -11.40 -8.78 -39.97
CA LYS A 359 -10.07 -8.21 -40.19
C LYS A 359 -9.63 -7.23 -39.10
N ILE A 360 -10.51 -6.91 -38.13
CA ILE A 360 -10.18 -6.01 -37.03
C ILE A 360 -9.34 -6.76 -36.01
N GLU A 361 -8.06 -6.45 -35.94
CA GLU A 361 -7.06 -7.14 -35.10
C GLU A 361 -6.90 -6.57 -33.70
N LYS A 362 -7.38 -5.35 -33.44
CA LYS A 362 -7.04 -4.57 -32.24
C LYS A 362 -7.90 -4.79 -31.00
N GLY A 363 -8.63 -5.90 -30.92
CA GLY A 363 -9.40 -6.24 -29.72
C GLY A 363 -10.92 -6.12 -29.90
N THR A 364 -11.67 -6.38 -28.83
CA THR A 364 -13.13 -6.45 -28.85
C THR A 364 -13.76 -5.06 -29.03
N GLU A 365 -13.25 -4.04 -28.32
CA GLU A 365 -13.80 -2.68 -28.38
C GLU A 365 -13.89 -2.12 -29.83
N PRO A 366 -12.83 -2.17 -30.66
CA PRO A 366 -12.94 -1.76 -32.07
C PRO A 366 -13.94 -2.56 -32.89
N ARG A 367 -14.16 -3.84 -32.53
CA ARG A 367 -15.18 -4.69 -33.18
C ARG A 367 -16.60 -4.25 -32.83
N LEU A 368 -16.85 -3.90 -31.55
CA LEU A 368 -18.14 -3.36 -31.12
C LEU A 368 -18.43 -2.02 -31.79
N SER A 369 -17.48 -1.10 -31.77
CA SER A 369 -17.61 0.20 -32.42
C SER A 369 -17.88 0.05 -33.94
N TYR A 370 -17.17 -0.87 -34.60
CA TYR A 370 -17.42 -1.15 -36.01
C TYR A 370 -18.85 -1.65 -36.25
N ALA A 371 -19.37 -2.53 -35.41
CA ALA A 371 -20.73 -3.03 -35.53
C ALA A 371 -21.76 -1.89 -35.37
N GLU A 372 -21.55 -1.00 -34.39
CA GLU A 372 -22.42 0.19 -34.20
C GLU A 372 -22.39 1.14 -35.41
N GLU A 373 -21.19 1.44 -35.93
CA GLU A 373 -21.03 2.28 -37.14
C GLU A 373 -21.74 1.69 -38.36
N HIS A 374 -21.97 0.36 -38.37
CA HIS A 374 -22.66 -0.35 -39.46
C HIS A 374 -24.08 -0.76 -39.09
N GLY A 375 -24.69 -0.06 -38.12
CA GLY A 375 -26.13 -0.10 -37.85
C GLY A 375 -26.57 -1.24 -36.91
N VAL A 376 -25.65 -1.87 -36.19
CA VAL A 376 -25.99 -2.83 -35.14
C VAL A 376 -26.21 -2.07 -33.81
N ASP A 377 -27.35 -2.28 -33.17
CA ASP A 377 -27.66 -1.68 -31.88
C ASP A 377 -26.98 -2.53 -30.75
N VAL A 378 -25.68 -2.25 -30.56
CA VAL A 378 -24.87 -3.00 -29.60
C VAL A 378 -25.27 -2.60 -28.16
N PRO A 379 -25.61 -3.56 -27.27
CA PRO A 379 -25.94 -3.22 -25.89
C PRO A 379 -24.77 -2.54 -25.17
N GLU A 380 -25.02 -1.43 -24.47
CA GLU A 380 -24.01 -0.73 -23.68
C GLU A 380 -23.35 -1.64 -22.64
N ALA A 381 -24.07 -2.65 -22.15
CA ALA A 381 -23.55 -3.67 -21.27
C ALA A 381 -22.32 -4.41 -21.84
N PHE A 382 -22.22 -4.56 -23.19
CA PHE A 382 -21.05 -5.21 -23.80
C PHE A 382 -19.78 -4.37 -23.63
N HIS A 383 -19.88 -3.05 -23.75
CA HIS A 383 -18.78 -2.12 -23.49
C HIS A 383 -18.40 -2.11 -22.02
N LEU A 384 -19.38 -2.03 -21.11
CA LEU A 384 -19.14 -2.06 -19.66
C LEU A 384 -18.45 -3.36 -19.21
N LEU A 385 -18.93 -4.51 -19.68
CA LEU A 385 -18.36 -5.82 -19.38
C LEU A 385 -16.96 -5.98 -19.97
N GLY A 386 -16.59 -5.21 -20.99
CA GLY A 386 -15.25 -5.15 -21.56
C GLY A 386 -14.16 -4.87 -20.54
N THR A 387 -14.46 -4.09 -19.49
CA THR A 387 -13.53 -3.81 -18.40
C THR A 387 -13.12 -5.08 -17.63
N ILE A 388 -14.01 -6.06 -17.56
CA ILE A 388 -13.79 -7.34 -16.87
C ILE A 388 -13.09 -8.33 -17.80
N PHE A 389 -13.71 -8.67 -18.93
CA PHE A 389 -13.19 -9.74 -19.78
C PHE A 389 -11.91 -9.36 -20.53
N ASN A 390 -11.71 -8.10 -20.92
CA ASN A 390 -10.47 -7.68 -21.55
C ASN A 390 -9.28 -7.68 -20.57
N SER A 391 -9.50 -7.28 -19.31
CA SER A 391 -8.45 -7.30 -18.28
C SER A 391 -7.87 -8.70 -18.10
N CYS A 392 -8.72 -9.73 -18.13
CA CYS A 392 -8.29 -11.11 -18.00
C CYS A 392 -7.47 -11.62 -19.21
N MET A 393 -7.71 -11.07 -20.39
CA MET A 393 -6.98 -11.47 -21.61
C MET A 393 -5.54 -10.90 -21.66
N HIS A 394 -5.14 -10.03 -20.75
CA HIS A 394 -3.82 -9.40 -20.69
C HIS A 394 -3.01 -9.81 -19.45
N LEU A 395 -3.16 -11.06 -18.98
CA LEU A 395 -2.43 -11.57 -17.83
C LEU A 395 -0.91 -11.51 -18.07
N THR A 396 -0.20 -11.01 -17.07
CA THR A 396 1.28 -10.93 -17.07
C THR A 396 1.93 -12.03 -16.24
N GLY A 397 1.12 -12.84 -15.56
CA GLY A 397 1.57 -13.84 -14.60
C GLY A 397 1.91 -13.26 -13.23
N ALA A 398 1.60 -12.00 -12.99
CA ALA A 398 1.71 -11.43 -11.65
C ALA A 398 0.73 -12.13 -10.69
N ARG A 399 1.22 -12.38 -9.48
CA ARG A 399 0.42 -13.06 -8.45
C ARG A 399 -0.82 -12.23 -8.14
N GLY A 400 -1.98 -12.85 -8.21
CA GLY A 400 -3.25 -12.21 -7.84
C GLY A 400 -4.03 -11.55 -8.98
N GLU A 401 -3.51 -11.47 -10.22
CA GLU A 401 -4.26 -10.88 -11.34
C GLU A 401 -5.59 -11.61 -11.61
N ASN A 402 -5.60 -12.94 -11.55
CA ASN A 402 -6.81 -13.74 -11.74
C ASN A 402 -7.81 -13.61 -10.59
N GLU A 403 -7.35 -13.27 -9.38
CA GLU A 403 -8.20 -13.20 -8.20
C GLU A 403 -9.15 -12.00 -8.25
N LEU A 404 -8.69 -10.87 -8.78
CA LEU A 404 -9.55 -9.70 -8.98
C LEU A 404 -10.70 -10.03 -9.93
N VAL A 405 -10.39 -10.64 -11.09
CA VAL A 405 -11.40 -11.03 -12.09
C VAL A 405 -12.34 -12.10 -11.52
N ASN A 406 -11.79 -13.08 -10.80
CA ASN A 406 -12.59 -14.12 -10.14
C ASN A 406 -13.61 -13.52 -9.16
N ARG A 407 -13.20 -12.52 -8.39
CA ARG A 407 -14.06 -11.79 -7.47
C ARG A 407 -15.17 -11.02 -8.20
N GLN A 408 -14.83 -10.35 -9.29
CA GLN A 408 -15.82 -9.67 -10.12
C GLN A 408 -16.86 -10.65 -10.69
N LEU A 409 -16.40 -11.78 -11.24
CA LEU A 409 -17.30 -12.82 -11.78
C LEU A 409 -18.07 -13.59 -10.70
N SER A 410 -17.60 -13.63 -9.46
CA SER A 410 -18.34 -14.19 -8.33
C SER A 410 -19.53 -13.33 -7.90
N ASN A 411 -19.60 -12.08 -8.36
CA ASN A 411 -20.72 -11.19 -8.08
C ASN A 411 -21.95 -11.63 -8.88
N MET A 412 -23.05 -11.92 -8.16
CA MET A 412 -24.31 -12.38 -8.75
C MET A 412 -24.92 -11.37 -9.72
N VAL A 413 -24.73 -10.06 -9.48
CA VAL A 413 -25.22 -9.00 -10.38
C VAL A 413 -24.46 -9.02 -11.70
N ILE A 414 -23.14 -9.20 -11.65
CA ILE A 414 -22.30 -9.33 -12.87
C ILE A 414 -22.70 -10.58 -13.66
N ARG A 415 -22.89 -11.72 -12.99
CA ARG A 415 -23.37 -12.94 -13.65
C ARG A 415 -24.71 -12.74 -14.34
N HIS A 416 -25.67 -12.10 -13.63
CA HIS A 416 -26.99 -11.80 -14.19
C HIS A 416 -26.89 -10.85 -15.38
N LEU A 417 -26.10 -9.78 -15.26
CA LEU A 417 -25.88 -8.81 -16.33
C LEU A 417 -25.31 -9.46 -17.61
N ILE A 418 -24.32 -10.34 -17.46
CA ILE A 418 -23.77 -11.11 -18.61
C ILE A 418 -24.87 -11.96 -19.25
N GLY A 419 -25.59 -12.75 -18.46
CA GLY A 419 -26.62 -13.63 -18.98
C GLY A 419 -27.77 -12.87 -19.67
N GLU A 420 -28.25 -11.80 -19.06
CA GLU A 420 -29.34 -10.98 -19.59
C GLU A 420 -28.94 -10.26 -20.88
N SER A 421 -27.74 -9.65 -20.91
CA SER A 421 -27.23 -8.94 -22.06
C SER A 421 -27.02 -9.86 -23.27
N LEU A 422 -26.47 -11.05 -23.05
CA LEU A 422 -26.27 -12.04 -24.11
C LEU A 422 -27.62 -12.55 -24.62
N THR A 423 -28.55 -12.90 -23.73
CA THR A 423 -29.86 -13.44 -24.10
C THR A 423 -30.71 -12.42 -24.85
N SER A 424 -30.74 -11.17 -24.39
CA SER A 424 -31.49 -10.09 -25.06
C SER A 424 -30.97 -9.78 -26.44
N PHE A 425 -29.69 -10.02 -26.71
CA PHE A 425 -29.04 -9.81 -28.00
C PHE A 425 -29.02 -11.08 -28.89
N GLY A 426 -29.73 -12.15 -28.49
CA GLY A 426 -29.96 -13.32 -29.32
C GLY A 426 -29.15 -14.56 -28.97
N TRP A 427 -28.43 -14.56 -27.85
CA TRP A 427 -27.79 -15.80 -27.37
C TRP A 427 -28.86 -16.79 -26.91
N SER A 428 -28.81 -17.97 -27.50
CA SER A 428 -29.68 -19.09 -27.08
C SER A 428 -28.88 -20.10 -26.27
N PHE A 429 -29.24 -20.29 -25.02
CA PHE A 429 -28.72 -21.40 -24.22
C PHE A 429 -29.27 -22.73 -24.74
N ASP A 430 -28.39 -23.67 -25.03
CA ASP A 430 -28.83 -25.05 -25.23
C ASP A 430 -29.19 -25.67 -23.88
N LYS A 431 -30.48 -25.61 -23.52
CA LYS A 431 -31.03 -26.16 -22.27
C LYS A 431 -30.98 -27.71 -22.19
N ARG A 432 -30.19 -28.33 -23.04
CA ARG A 432 -30.05 -29.78 -23.07
C ARG A 432 -28.70 -30.22 -22.51
N ARG A 433 -28.55 -30.11 -21.20
CA ARG A 433 -27.65 -30.99 -20.44
C ARG A 433 -28.13 -31.13 -19.00
#